data_eb5bdaf461999488f6be21838fc0bd58
#
_entry.id   eb5bdaf461999488f6be21838fc0bd58
#
_cell.length_a   1.000
_cell.length_b   1.000
_cell.length_c   1.000
_cell.angle_alpha   90.00
_cell.angle_beta   90.00
_cell.angle_gamma   90.00
#
_symmetry.space_group_name_H-M   'P 1'
#
loop_
_entity.id
_entity.type
_entity.pdbx_description
1 polymer ?
#
loop_
_entity_poly.entity_id
_entity_poly.type
_entity_poly.pdbx_seq_one_letter_code
_entity_poly.pdbx_strand_id
1 'polypeptide(L)'
;SGSCGEHAWKALEPTRALLAAARKAGLPVIYTTRHADTDGVRSTHRKMGSETEELYHIKAELAPEPGELVVYKERASGFFGTPLIAHLRKVGAESLIICGESTSGCVRASTVDAFSYGFHNVVVEECTYDRSLLSHKVNLFDLHHKYADVMHVDEVISHLESLARTRTAA
;
A
#
# COMPACT_ATOMS: atom_id res chain seq x y z
N SER A 1 -4.26 -9.69 -10.24
CA SER A 1 -4.53 -8.56 -11.11
C SER A 1 -4.08 -8.86 -12.54
N GLY A 2 -4.91 -8.54 -13.52
CA GLY A 2 -4.58 -8.78 -14.94
C GLY A 2 -3.40 -7.95 -15.46
N SER A 3 -2.95 -6.94 -14.74
CA SER A 3 -1.90 -6.02 -15.17
C SER A 3 -0.51 -6.38 -14.66
N CYS A 4 -0.39 -6.99 -13.49
CA CYS A 4 0.90 -7.32 -12.86
C CYS A 4 1.19 -8.83 -12.83
N GLY A 5 0.22 -9.67 -13.21
CA GLY A 5 0.39 -11.11 -13.45
C GLY A 5 1.10 -11.84 -12.31
N GLU A 6 2.18 -12.55 -12.66
CA GLU A 6 2.97 -13.37 -11.73
C GLU A 6 3.55 -12.56 -10.55
N HIS A 7 3.92 -11.30 -10.77
CA HIS A 7 4.48 -10.46 -9.69
C HIS A 7 3.46 -10.19 -8.58
N ALA A 8 2.18 -10.04 -8.93
CA ALA A 8 1.11 -9.89 -7.95
C ALA A 8 0.94 -11.15 -7.08
N TRP A 9 1.00 -12.34 -7.71
CA TRP A 9 0.91 -13.60 -6.98
C TRP A 9 2.10 -13.85 -6.06
N LYS A 10 3.30 -13.47 -6.47
CA LYS A 10 4.50 -13.57 -5.63
C LYS A 10 4.43 -12.67 -4.39
N ALA A 11 3.79 -11.51 -4.50
CA ALA A 11 3.63 -10.59 -3.39
C ALA A 11 2.51 -10.98 -2.42
N LEU A 12 1.60 -11.89 -2.78
CA LEU A 12 0.42 -12.20 -1.99
C LEU A 12 0.77 -12.76 -0.61
N GLU A 13 1.61 -13.78 -0.55
CA GLU A 13 1.98 -14.43 0.71
C GLU A 13 2.80 -13.53 1.64
N PRO A 14 3.85 -12.82 1.18
CA PRO A 14 4.52 -11.82 1.99
C PRO A 14 3.58 -10.74 2.54
N THR A 15 2.65 -10.25 1.71
CA THR A 15 1.67 -9.22 2.15
C THR A 15 0.72 -9.78 3.19
N ARG A 16 0.27 -11.04 3.05
CA ARG A 16 -0.58 -11.71 4.04
C ARG A 16 0.14 -11.85 5.39
N ALA A 17 1.42 -12.24 5.37
CA ALA A 17 2.23 -12.35 6.58
C ALA A 17 2.44 -10.99 7.26
N LEU A 18 2.77 -9.95 6.49
CA LEU A 18 2.91 -8.59 6.99
C LEU A 18 1.61 -8.07 7.61
N LEU A 19 0.48 -8.28 6.94
CA LEU A 19 -0.83 -7.87 7.42
C LEU A 19 -1.19 -8.55 8.75
N ALA A 20 -0.93 -9.85 8.88
CA ALA A 20 -1.13 -10.58 10.12
C ALA A 20 -0.26 -10.04 11.26
N ALA A 21 1.01 -9.72 10.99
CA ALA A 21 1.92 -9.13 11.97
C ALA A 21 1.46 -7.73 12.41
N ALA A 22 1.01 -6.88 11.48
CA ALA A 22 0.49 -5.56 11.78
C ALA A 22 -0.77 -5.61 12.65
N ARG A 23 -1.72 -6.49 12.33
CA ARG A 23 -2.93 -6.74 13.13
C ARG A 23 -2.58 -7.24 14.54
N LYS A 24 -1.67 -8.20 14.64
CA LYS A 24 -1.19 -8.73 15.93
C LYS A 24 -0.51 -7.65 16.79
N ALA A 25 0.17 -6.70 16.16
CA ALA A 25 0.76 -5.54 16.84
C ALA A 25 -0.27 -4.44 17.18
N GLY A 26 -1.54 -4.60 16.80
CA GLY A 26 -2.61 -3.64 17.03
C GLY A 26 -2.44 -2.35 16.23
N LEU A 27 -1.80 -2.41 15.06
CA LEU A 27 -1.67 -1.26 14.18
C LEU A 27 -2.94 -1.04 13.37
N PRO A 28 -3.34 0.21 13.13
CA PRO A 28 -4.41 0.53 12.21
C PRO A 28 -4.06 0.07 10.77
N VAL A 29 -4.98 -0.65 10.15
CA VAL A 29 -4.85 -1.07 8.74
C VAL A 29 -5.80 -0.23 7.90
N ILE A 30 -5.28 0.33 6.81
CA ILE A 30 -6.04 1.15 5.88
C ILE A 30 -5.80 0.64 4.46
N TYR A 31 -6.87 0.34 3.76
CA TYR A 31 -6.83 -0.03 2.35
C TYR A 31 -7.13 1.16 1.46
N THR A 32 -6.49 1.20 0.31
CA THR A 32 -6.84 2.14 -0.75
C THR A 32 -7.15 1.39 -2.03
N THR A 33 -8.32 1.63 -2.60
CA THR A 33 -8.75 1.00 -3.86
C THR A 33 -9.54 1.98 -4.72
N ARG A 34 -10.09 1.51 -5.83
CA ARG A 34 -10.92 2.32 -6.74
C ARG A 34 -12.28 1.66 -6.93
N HIS A 35 -13.27 2.45 -7.33
CA HIS A 35 -14.47 1.94 -7.97
C HIS A 35 -14.23 1.74 -9.48
N ALA A 36 -14.92 0.78 -10.10
CA ALA A 36 -14.86 0.58 -11.54
C ALA A 36 -15.44 1.76 -12.33
N ASP A 37 -16.51 2.34 -11.82
CA ASP A 37 -17.32 3.40 -12.44
C ASP A 37 -16.79 4.82 -12.20
N THR A 38 -15.50 4.98 -11.95
CA THR A 38 -14.98 6.33 -11.87
C THR A 38 -14.85 6.91 -13.28
N ASP A 39 -15.71 7.86 -13.63
CA ASP A 39 -15.59 8.77 -14.79
C ASP A 39 -14.35 9.68 -14.67
N GLY A 40 -13.39 9.25 -13.88
CA GLY A 40 -12.16 9.97 -13.64
C GLY A 40 -11.42 10.26 -14.95
N VAL A 41 -10.79 11.42 -15.05
CA VAL A 41 -9.91 11.78 -16.16
C VAL A 41 -8.85 10.70 -16.33
N ARG A 42 -9.03 9.86 -17.33
CA ARG A 42 -8.12 8.76 -17.66
C ARG A 42 -6.94 9.30 -18.47
N SER A 43 -5.82 8.59 -18.44
CA SER A 43 -4.71 8.89 -19.32
C SER A 43 -5.17 8.73 -20.78
N THR A 44 -4.97 9.77 -21.60
CA THR A 44 -5.36 9.81 -23.00
C THR A 44 -4.67 8.73 -23.87
N HIS A 45 -3.58 8.16 -23.36
CA HIS A 45 -2.78 7.18 -24.10
C HIS A 45 -3.09 5.73 -23.78
N ARG A 46 -3.95 5.47 -22.82
CA ARG A 46 -4.28 4.10 -22.42
C ARG A 46 -5.66 3.74 -22.95
N LYS A 47 -5.70 2.87 -23.97
CA LYS A 47 -6.91 2.13 -24.29
C LYS A 47 -7.18 1.18 -23.12
N MET A 48 -8.10 1.55 -22.28
CA MET A 48 -8.59 0.67 -21.23
C MET A 48 -9.70 -0.17 -21.83
N GLY A 49 -9.56 -1.51 -21.76
CA GLY A 49 -10.68 -2.41 -21.97
C GLY A 49 -11.77 -2.13 -20.94
N SER A 50 -12.90 -2.79 -21.04
CA SER A 50 -13.97 -2.74 -20.04
C SER A 50 -13.39 -3.20 -18.69
N GLU A 51 -13.07 -2.25 -17.81
CA GLU A 51 -12.66 -2.56 -16.45
C GLU A 51 -13.92 -2.97 -15.69
N THR A 52 -13.92 -4.20 -15.18
CA THR A 52 -14.98 -4.67 -14.29
C THR A 52 -14.62 -4.31 -12.86
N GLU A 53 -15.62 -4.13 -12.00
CA GLU A 53 -15.45 -3.84 -10.59
C GLU A 53 -14.59 -4.91 -9.88
N GLU A 54 -14.67 -6.17 -10.34
CA GLU A 54 -13.88 -7.28 -9.84
C GLU A 54 -12.36 -7.04 -9.88
N LEU A 55 -11.87 -6.23 -10.82
CA LEU A 55 -10.44 -5.89 -10.92
C LEU A 55 -9.95 -5.05 -9.74
N TYR A 56 -10.85 -4.36 -9.06
CA TYR A 56 -10.55 -3.48 -7.93
C TYR A 56 -10.93 -4.08 -6.58
N HIS A 57 -11.54 -5.27 -6.58
CA HIS A 57 -11.83 -5.98 -5.33
C HIS A 57 -10.54 -6.40 -4.63
N ILE A 58 -10.50 -6.15 -3.34
CA ILE A 58 -9.45 -6.67 -2.49
C ILE A 58 -9.56 -8.19 -2.45
N LYS A 59 -8.43 -8.88 -2.65
CA LYS A 59 -8.40 -10.34 -2.64
C LYS A 59 -8.86 -10.89 -1.29
N ALA A 60 -9.57 -12.02 -1.31
CA ALA A 60 -10.13 -12.64 -0.11
C ALA A 60 -9.07 -12.93 0.96
N GLU A 61 -7.85 -13.31 0.51
CA GLU A 61 -6.71 -13.59 1.38
C GLU A 61 -6.17 -12.36 2.11
N LEU A 62 -6.52 -11.15 1.63
CA LEU A 62 -6.13 -9.86 2.19
C LEU A 62 -7.36 -9.04 2.63
N ALA A 63 -8.52 -9.67 2.74
CA ALA A 63 -9.78 -8.96 3.01
C ALA A 63 -9.69 -8.09 4.28
N PRO A 64 -10.30 -6.90 4.26
CA PRO A 64 -10.41 -6.06 5.45
C PRO A 64 -11.17 -6.76 6.57
N GLU A 65 -10.69 -6.61 7.80
CA GLU A 65 -11.39 -7.03 9.00
C GLU A 65 -12.37 -5.94 9.49
N PRO A 66 -13.36 -6.30 10.33
CA PRO A 66 -14.27 -5.32 10.89
C PRO A 66 -13.54 -4.19 11.60
N GLY A 67 -13.81 -2.94 11.19
CA GLY A 67 -13.18 -1.75 11.73
C GLY A 67 -11.98 -1.24 10.95
N GLU A 68 -11.47 -2.00 9.99
CA GLU A 68 -10.44 -1.53 9.07
C GLU A 68 -11.04 -0.62 7.99
N LEU A 69 -10.33 0.46 7.68
CA LEU A 69 -10.82 1.47 6.76
C LEU A 69 -10.49 1.12 5.30
N VAL A 70 -11.46 1.24 4.42
CA VAL A 70 -11.26 1.21 2.96
C VAL A 70 -11.50 2.60 2.40
N VAL A 71 -10.46 3.20 1.81
CA VAL A 71 -10.50 4.50 1.16
C VAL A 71 -10.60 4.31 -0.35
N TYR A 72 -11.65 4.81 -0.95
CA TYR A 72 -11.83 4.83 -2.39
C TYR A 72 -11.19 6.07 -2.98
N LYS A 73 -10.34 5.88 -3.98
CA LYS A 73 -9.57 6.96 -4.61
C LYS A 73 -9.73 6.96 -6.13
N GLU A 74 -9.67 8.11 -6.74
CA GLU A 74 -9.75 8.25 -8.21
C GLU A 74 -8.39 8.53 -8.86
N ARG A 75 -7.39 8.87 -8.08
CA ARG A 75 -6.04 9.19 -8.54
C ARG A 75 -5.01 8.21 -8.02
N ALA A 76 -3.78 8.30 -8.53
CA ALA A 76 -2.71 7.40 -8.14
C ALA A 76 -2.43 7.44 -6.64
N SER A 77 -2.29 8.63 -6.08
CA SER A 77 -2.08 8.79 -4.65
C SER A 77 -3.33 8.46 -3.84
N GLY A 78 -3.14 7.76 -2.72
CA GLY A 78 -4.16 7.54 -1.71
C GLY A 78 -4.58 8.82 -0.97
N PHE A 79 -3.79 9.87 -1.04
CA PHE A 79 -4.06 11.14 -0.36
C PHE A 79 -4.86 12.13 -1.21
N PHE A 80 -4.70 12.08 -2.53
CA PHE A 80 -5.28 13.10 -3.41
C PHE A 80 -6.80 12.96 -3.50
N GLY A 81 -7.50 13.98 -3.01
CA GLY A 81 -8.96 14.04 -3.06
C GLY A 81 -9.67 13.04 -2.14
N THR A 82 -8.97 12.53 -1.12
CA THR A 82 -9.53 11.56 -0.16
C THR A 82 -9.37 12.08 1.28
N PRO A 83 -10.11 11.51 2.24
CA PRO A 83 -9.96 11.86 3.66
C PRO A 83 -8.79 11.14 4.35
N LEU A 84 -7.89 10.46 3.62
CA LEU A 84 -6.84 9.62 4.20
C LEU A 84 -5.98 10.36 5.22
N ILE A 85 -5.55 11.59 4.89
CA ILE A 85 -4.73 12.39 5.80
C ILE A 85 -5.44 12.67 7.14
N ALA A 86 -6.75 12.96 7.10
CA ALA A 86 -7.53 13.20 8.31
C ALA A 86 -7.64 11.94 9.19
N HIS A 87 -7.82 10.77 8.56
CA HIS A 87 -7.85 9.49 9.27
C HIS A 87 -6.49 9.16 9.91
N LEU A 88 -5.39 9.33 9.19
CA LEU A 88 -4.05 9.09 9.72
C LEU A 88 -3.74 10.00 10.92
N ARG A 89 -4.09 11.30 10.82
CA ARG A 89 -3.92 12.23 11.95
C ARG A 89 -4.80 11.86 13.15
N LYS A 90 -6.04 11.42 12.91
CA LYS A 90 -6.97 10.98 13.96
C LYS A 90 -6.43 9.78 14.75
N VAL A 91 -5.75 8.84 14.11
CA VAL A 91 -5.15 7.67 14.77
C VAL A 91 -3.74 7.95 15.32
N GLY A 92 -3.24 9.18 15.18
CA GLY A 92 -1.91 9.57 15.66
C GLY A 92 -0.76 8.93 14.91
N ALA A 93 -0.94 8.59 13.64
CA ALA A 93 0.12 8.00 12.84
C ALA A 93 1.26 9.01 12.61
N GLU A 94 2.49 8.57 12.85
CA GLU A 94 3.73 9.30 12.54
C GLU A 94 4.53 8.59 11.45
N SER A 95 4.37 7.28 11.35
CA SER A 95 5.04 6.43 10.37
C SER A 95 4.04 5.57 9.61
N LEU A 96 4.35 5.27 8.35
CA LEU A 96 3.50 4.45 7.48
C LEU A 96 4.30 3.27 6.91
N ILE A 97 3.69 2.08 6.97
CA ILE A 97 4.16 0.91 6.22
C ILE A 97 3.31 0.82 4.97
N ILE A 98 3.94 0.92 3.81
CA ILE A 98 3.26 1.02 2.51
C ILE A 98 3.55 -0.23 1.68
N CYS A 99 2.50 -0.84 1.14
CA CYS A 99 2.56 -1.99 0.25
C CYS A 99 1.48 -1.93 -0.83
N GLY A 100 1.53 -2.81 -1.82
CA GLY A 100 0.53 -2.93 -2.88
C GLY A 100 1.05 -2.65 -4.29
N GLU A 101 0.14 -2.32 -5.21
CA GLU A 101 0.45 -2.06 -6.63
C GLU A 101 0.06 -0.63 -7.06
N SER A 102 0.67 -0.12 -8.05
CA SER A 102 1.94 -0.52 -8.66
C SER A 102 3.06 0.31 -8.08
N THR A 103 4.25 -0.27 -7.94
CA THR A 103 5.41 0.40 -7.33
C THR A 103 5.68 1.76 -7.97
N SER A 104 5.66 1.83 -9.32
CA SER A 104 5.87 3.08 -10.09
C SER A 104 4.66 4.01 -10.13
N GLY A 105 3.52 3.56 -9.67
CA GLY A 105 2.24 4.27 -9.74
C GLY A 105 1.71 4.67 -8.37
N CYS A 106 0.72 3.93 -7.88
CA CYS A 106 -0.01 4.27 -6.65
C CYS A 106 0.89 4.23 -5.41
N VAL A 107 1.81 3.26 -5.32
CA VAL A 107 2.77 3.17 -4.21
C VAL A 107 3.67 4.40 -4.22
N ARG A 108 4.35 4.68 -5.35
CA ARG A 108 5.20 5.87 -5.46
C ARG A 108 4.44 7.16 -5.15
N ALA A 109 3.29 7.38 -5.77
CA ALA A 109 2.51 8.60 -5.59
C ALA A 109 2.09 8.79 -4.13
N SER A 110 1.60 7.73 -3.47
CA SER A 110 1.20 7.80 -2.07
C SER A 110 2.39 8.00 -1.13
N THR A 111 3.53 7.38 -1.41
CA THR A 111 4.75 7.55 -0.60
C THR A 111 5.29 8.98 -0.67
N VAL A 112 5.31 9.58 -1.87
CA VAL A 112 5.76 10.98 -2.05
C VAL A 112 4.82 11.95 -1.33
N ASP A 113 3.51 11.74 -1.41
CA ASP A 113 2.54 12.58 -0.70
C ASP A 113 2.65 12.37 0.82
N ALA A 114 2.79 11.14 1.30
CA ALA A 114 3.00 10.84 2.70
C ALA A 114 4.24 11.56 3.26
N PHE A 115 5.37 11.49 2.53
CA PHE A 115 6.59 12.23 2.86
C PHE A 115 6.33 13.75 2.91
N SER A 116 5.60 14.28 1.93
CA SER A 116 5.26 15.71 1.87
C SER A 116 4.36 16.16 3.03
N TYR A 117 3.55 15.25 3.58
CA TYR A 117 2.77 15.47 4.80
C TYR A 117 3.54 15.24 6.10
N GLY A 118 4.82 14.88 6.02
CA GLY A 118 5.72 14.71 7.17
C GLY A 118 5.65 13.35 7.84
N PHE A 119 5.19 12.30 7.15
CA PHE A 119 5.26 10.93 7.65
C PHE A 119 6.62 10.30 7.38
N HIS A 120 7.08 9.47 8.32
CA HIS A 120 8.14 8.51 8.05
C HIS A 120 7.56 7.32 7.30
N ASN A 121 8.15 6.95 6.18
CA ASN A 121 7.62 5.93 5.31
C ASN A 121 8.54 4.72 5.23
N VAL A 122 7.97 3.54 5.35
CA VAL A 122 8.61 2.27 5.01
C VAL A 122 7.86 1.67 3.83
N VAL A 123 8.57 1.36 2.76
CA VAL A 123 8.04 0.61 1.62
C VAL A 123 8.59 -0.81 1.68
N VAL A 124 7.71 -1.81 1.75
CA VAL A 124 8.12 -3.21 1.90
C VAL A 124 8.31 -3.84 0.53
N GLU A 125 9.55 -4.21 0.19
CA GLU A 125 9.94 -4.64 -1.17
C GLU A 125 9.08 -5.79 -1.67
N GLU A 126 8.99 -6.90 -0.93
CA GLU A 126 8.28 -8.11 -1.35
C GLU A 126 6.75 -7.96 -1.32
N CYS A 127 6.26 -6.92 -0.64
CA CYS A 127 4.83 -6.60 -0.56
C CYS A 127 4.41 -5.52 -1.58
N THR A 128 5.32 -5.07 -2.44
CA THR A 128 5.05 -4.16 -3.55
C THR A 128 5.40 -4.83 -4.88
N TYR A 129 4.71 -4.48 -5.94
CA TYR A 129 4.93 -5.07 -7.26
C TYR A 129 4.51 -4.15 -8.39
N ASP A 130 5.03 -4.44 -9.58
CA ASP A 130 4.74 -3.70 -10.82
C ASP A 130 4.65 -4.66 -12.01
N ARG A 131 4.22 -4.14 -13.17
CA ARG A 131 4.15 -4.90 -14.43
C ARG A 131 5.52 -5.31 -14.94
N SER A 132 6.53 -4.49 -14.65
CA SER A 132 7.91 -4.67 -15.09
C SER A 132 8.83 -4.68 -13.87
N LEU A 133 9.68 -5.69 -13.78
CA LEU A 133 10.69 -5.78 -12.74
C LEU A 133 11.66 -4.59 -12.78
N LEU A 134 12.00 -4.10 -13.98
CA LEU A 134 12.84 -2.91 -14.12
C LEU A 134 12.16 -1.68 -13.51
N SER A 135 10.89 -1.45 -13.85
CA SER A 135 10.12 -0.35 -13.28
C SER A 135 10.01 -0.45 -11.76
N HIS A 136 9.75 -1.64 -11.25
CA HIS A 136 9.72 -1.91 -9.81
C HIS A 136 11.03 -1.52 -9.13
N LYS A 137 12.17 -2.08 -9.58
CA LYS A 137 13.47 -1.86 -8.96
C LYS A 137 13.94 -0.39 -9.04
N VAL A 138 13.75 0.27 -10.18
CA VAL A 138 14.10 1.70 -10.33
C VAL A 138 13.29 2.56 -9.37
N ASN A 139 11.99 2.28 -9.21
CA ASN A 139 11.15 3.06 -8.31
C ASN A 139 11.48 2.79 -6.83
N LEU A 140 11.79 1.56 -6.45
CA LEU A 140 12.26 1.27 -5.09
C LEU A 140 13.57 1.99 -4.79
N PHE A 141 14.51 1.99 -5.73
CA PHE A 141 15.78 2.72 -5.61
C PHE A 141 15.54 4.22 -5.39
N ASP A 142 14.70 4.85 -6.22
CA ASP A 142 14.36 6.27 -6.08
C ASP A 142 13.66 6.59 -4.76
N LEU A 143 12.72 5.75 -4.35
CA LEU A 143 11.98 5.93 -3.11
C LEU A 143 12.91 5.85 -1.90
N HIS A 144 13.81 4.86 -1.90
CA HIS A 144 14.79 4.66 -0.81
C HIS A 144 15.71 5.88 -0.63
N HIS A 145 16.13 6.48 -1.72
CA HIS A 145 17.04 7.63 -1.66
C HIS A 145 16.39 8.95 -1.23
N LYS A 146 15.05 9.06 -1.33
CA LYS A 146 14.41 10.38 -1.24
C LYS A 146 13.23 10.46 -0.28
N TYR A 147 12.41 9.40 -0.18
CA TYR A 147 11.07 9.53 0.39
C TYR A 147 10.69 8.46 1.41
N ALA A 148 11.43 7.36 1.49
CA ALA A 148 11.09 6.22 2.32
C ALA A 148 12.30 5.35 2.62
N ASP A 149 12.24 4.54 3.65
CA ASP A 149 13.10 3.38 3.81
C ASP A 149 12.47 2.20 3.07
N VAL A 150 13.21 1.63 2.11
CA VAL A 150 12.82 0.37 1.49
C VAL A 150 13.41 -0.76 2.32
N MET A 151 12.55 -1.61 2.85
CA MET A 151 12.92 -2.68 3.77
C MET A 151 12.40 -4.03 3.29
N HIS A 152 13.06 -5.09 3.72
CA HIS A 152 12.58 -6.45 3.51
C HIS A 152 11.44 -6.80 4.47
N VAL A 153 10.54 -7.66 4.03
CA VAL A 153 9.35 -8.04 4.80
C VAL A 153 9.71 -8.67 6.15
N ASP A 154 10.76 -9.47 6.21
CA ASP A 154 11.20 -10.14 7.44
C ASP A 154 11.71 -9.13 8.49
N GLU A 155 12.39 -8.07 8.07
CA GLU A 155 12.85 -6.99 8.95
C GLU A 155 11.66 -6.26 9.57
N VAL A 156 10.67 -5.92 8.75
CA VAL A 156 9.46 -5.22 9.19
C VAL A 156 8.64 -6.10 10.13
N ILE A 157 8.43 -7.38 9.80
CA ILE A 157 7.70 -8.32 10.66
C ILE A 157 8.42 -8.49 12.01
N SER A 158 9.74 -8.65 12.01
CA SER A 158 10.53 -8.76 13.25
C SER A 158 10.37 -7.54 14.15
N HIS A 159 10.33 -6.35 13.56
CA HIS A 159 10.08 -5.11 14.30
C HIS A 159 8.66 -5.08 14.89
N LEU A 160 7.64 -5.42 14.10
CA LEU A 160 6.24 -5.48 14.54
C LEU A 160 6.02 -6.47 15.67
N GLU A 161 6.66 -7.63 15.62
CA GLU A 161 6.60 -8.62 16.70
C GLU A 161 7.24 -8.12 18.00
N SER A 162 8.32 -7.36 17.89
CA SER A 162 8.96 -6.72 19.04
C SER A 162 8.03 -5.68 19.68
N LEU A 163 7.35 -4.85 18.87
CA LEU A 163 6.35 -3.89 19.37
C LEU A 163 5.18 -4.58 20.07
N ALA A 164 4.67 -5.68 19.50
CA ALA A 164 3.58 -6.45 20.09
C ALA A 164 3.95 -6.98 21.48
N ARG A 165 5.17 -7.51 21.66
CA ARG A 165 5.68 -7.98 22.97
C ARG A 165 5.76 -6.87 23.99
N THR A 166 6.25 -5.70 23.62
CA THR A 166 6.39 -4.54 24.51
C THR A 166 5.02 -4.04 24.99
N ARG A 167 4.03 -3.99 24.10
CA ARG A 167 2.65 -3.57 24.43
C ARG A 167 1.91 -4.55 25.35
N THR A 168 2.22 -5.84 25.27
CA THR A 168 1.60 -6.86 26.14
C THR A 168 2.22 -6.86 27.55
N ALA A 169 3.43 -6.33 27.70
CA ALA A 169 4.15 -6.28 28.97
C ALA A 169 3.89 -4.97 29.77
N ALA A 170 3.21 -4.00 29.20
CA ALA A 170 2.83 -2.71 29.81
C ALA A 170 1.38 -2.71 30.28
#